data_c9049a54fbdd50b030eee6a191f59b12
#
_entry.id   c9049a54fbdd50b030eee6a191f59b12
#
_cell.length_a   1.000
_cell.length_b   1.000
_cell.length_c   1.000
_cell.angle_alpha   90.00
_cell.angle_beta   90.00
_cell.angle_gamma   90.00
#
_symmetry.space_group_name_H-M   'P 1'
#
loop_
_entity.id
_entity.type
_entity.pdbx_description
1 polymer ?
#
loop_
_entity_poly.entity_id
_entity_poly.type
_entity_poly.pdbx_seq_one_letter_code
_entity_poly.pdbx_strand_id
1 'polypeptide(L)'
;LQEKRYVQVGKFGGAGDMGRDVVGYIDPPASGGRLDIFQCKHYDHGLYPTDVWAEIGKLCYYTHVKAFAVPEQYRLVAPEDVGADLGRLLEKPDELKQKLIDAWDEHVAGKIIRRQQIKLEGALVTHVQACDFSRGGCKPLHERLEDHR
;
A
#
# COMPACT_ATOMS: atom_id res chain seq x y z
N LEU A 1 -21.82 -0.68 -3.90
CA LEU A 1 -20.57 0.07 -4.03
C LEU A 1 -20.82 1.38 -4.74
N GLN A 2 -20.73 2.45 -4.02
CA GLN A 2 -20.74 3.76 -4.63
C GLN A 2 -19.39 4.01 -5.31
N GLU A 3 -19.42 4.25 -6.60
CA GLU A 3 -18.23 4.68 -7.30
C GLU A 3 -17.85 6.07 -6.83
N LYS A 4 -16.64 6.24 -6.38
CA LYS A 4 -16.11 7.55 -6.08
C LYS A 4 -15.84 8.29 -7.37
N ARG A 5 -16.19 9.55 -7.39
CA ARG A 5 -15.82 10.41 -8.51
C ARG A 5 -14.44 10.96 -8.27
N TYR A 6 -13.53 10.62 -9.16
CA TYR A 6 -12.20 11.17 -9.15
C TYR A 6 -12.15 12.36 -10.09
N VAL A 7 -11.53 13.45 -9.64
CA VAL A 7 -11.29 14.61 -10.51
C VAL A 7 -10.17 14.32 -11.49
N GLN A 8 -9.28 13.37 -11.15
CA GLN A 8 -8.20 12.92 -12.02
C GLN A 8 -7.80 11.52 -11.60
N VAL A 9 -7.31 10.74 -12.57
CA VAL A 9 -6.71 9.43 -12.32
C VAL A 9 -5.28 9.48 -12.85
N GLY A 10 -4.32 9.15 -11.96
CA GLY A 10 -2.90 9.07 -12.32
C GLY A 10 -2.49 7.62 -12.43
N LYS A 11 -1.77 7.27 -13.49
CA LYS A 11 -1.13 5.97 -13.64
C LYS A 11 0.36 6.16 -13.44
N PHE A 12 0.90 5.43 -12.48
CA PHE A 12 2.32 5.40 -12.18
C PHE A 12 2.78 3.97 -12.35
N GLY A 13 4.02 3.76 -12.54
CA GLY A 13 4.56 2.41 -12.65
C GLY A 13 6.03 2.49 -12.99
N GLY A 14 6.85 1.90 -12.15
CA GLY A 14 8.28 1.91 -12.29
C GLY A 14 8.98 2.78 -11.25
N ALA A 15 10.21 3.15 -11.54
CA ALA A 15 11.03 3.91 -10.61
C ALA A 15 10.39 5.29 -10.33
N GLY A 16 10.28 5.65 -9.06
CA GLY A 16 9.75 6.94 -8.67
C GLY A 16 8.23 6.99 -8.49
N ASP A 17 7.53 5.85 -8.57
CA ASP A 17 6.09 5.79 -8.35
C ASP A 17 5.69 5.95 -6.88
N MET A 18 6.65 5.88 -5.97
CA MET A 18 6.45 5.96 -4.53
C MET A 18 5.45 4.91 -4.00
N GLY A 19 5.45 3.72 -4.62
CA GLY A 19 4.54 2.64 -4.24
C GLY A 19 3.11 2.83 -4.70
N ARG A 20 2.87 3.64 -5.75
CA ARG A 20 1.54 3.92 -6.27
C ARG A 20 1.46 3.53 -7.74
N ASP A 21 0.68 2.51 -8.07
CA ASP A 21 0.44 2.16 -9.48
C ASP A 21 -0.64 3.05 -10.09
N VAL A 22 -1.77 3.14 -9.42
CA VAL A 22 -2.90 3.96 -9.85
C VAL A 22 -3.36 4.80 -8.66
N VAL A 23 -3.56 6.08 -8.90
CA VAL A 23 -4.08 7.00 -7.89
C VAL A 23 -5.37 7.62 -8.42
N GLY A 24 -6.44 7.49 -7.64
CA GLY A 24 -7.67 8.22 -7.90
C GLY A 24 -7.69 9.49 -7.04
N TYR A 25 -7.57 10.63 -7.66
CA TYR A 25 -7.58 11.91 -6.94
C TYR A 25 -9.02 12.36 -6.70
N ILE A 26 -9.41 12.43 -5.44
CA ILE A 26 -10.72 12.94 -5.03
C ILE A 26 -10.69 14.47 -5.06
N ASP A 27 -9.61 15.05 -4.56
CA ASP A 27 -9.31 16.47 -4.69
C ASP A 27 -8.23 16.68 -5.76
N PRO A 28 -8.09 17.86 -6.36
CA PRO A 28 -7.05 18.10 -7.36
C PRO A 28 -5.66 17.74 -6.85
N PRO A 29 -4.81 17.09 -7.66
CA PRO A 29 -3.48 16.67 -7.21
C PRO A 29 -2.63 17.76 -6.59
N ALA A 30 -2.70 18.98 -7.15
CA ALA A 30 -1.94 20.11 -6.67
C ALA A 30 -2.36 20.58 -5.27
N SER A 31 -3.55 20.21 -4.80
CA SER A 31 -4.03 20.60 -3.47
C SER A 31 -3.40 19.80 -2.33
N GLY A 32 -2.78 18.63 -2.66
CA GLY A 32 -2.29 17.70 -1.63
C GLY A 32 -3.41 17.08 -0.81
N GLY A 33 -4.65 17.06 -1.33
CA GLY A 33 -5.82 16.61 -0.61
C GLY A 33 -6.08 15.11 -0.71
N ARG A 34 -7.36 14.75 -0.75
CA ARG A 34 -7.81 13.35 -0.64
C ARG A 34 -7.51 12.57 -1.91
N LEU A 35 -7.11 11.32 -1.72
CA LEU A 35 -6.83 10.39 -2.81
C LEU A 35 -7.07 8.94 -2.38
N ASP A 36 -7.23 8.07 -3.35
CA ASP A 36 -7.21 6.62 -3.17
C ASP A 36 -6.03 6.05 -3.93
N ILE A 37 -5.42 4.99 -3.38
CA ILE A 37 -4.28 4.31 -3.99
C ILE A 37 -4.69 2.89 -4.35
N PHE A 38 -4.36 2.48 -5.57
CA PHE A 38 -4.54 1.11 -6.06
C PHE A 38 -3.18 0.55 -6.41
N GLN A 39 -2.85 -0.59 -5.80
CA GLN A 39 -1.62 -1.30 -6.08
C GLN A 39 -1.95 -2.59 -6.81
N CYS A 40 -1.53 -2.69 -8.05
CA CYS A 40 -1.84 -3.83 -8.91
C CYS A 40 -0.69 -4.83 -8.93
N LYS A 41 -1.00 -6.11 -8.79
CA LYS A 41 -0.05 -7.21 -8.88
C LYS A 41 -0.58 -8.24 -9.86
N HIS A 42 0.28 -8.75 -10.74
CA HIS A 42 -0.10 -9.66 -11.81
C HIS A 42 0.57 -11.03 -11.63
N TYR A 43 0.12 -11.77 -10.61
CA TYR A 43 0.59 -13.13 -10.36
C TYR A 43 -0.47 -14.15 -10.76
N ASP A 44 -0.04 -15.36 -11.07
CA ASP A 44 -0.92 -16.48 -11.40
C ASP A 44 -1.39 -17.27 -10.17
N HIS A 45 -1.17 -16.71 -9.00
CA HIS A 45 -1.56 -17.28 -7.71
C HIS A 45 -2.14 -16.17 -6.84
N GLY A 46 -2.87 -16.55 -5.79
CA GLY A 46 -3.29 -15.60 -4.77
C GLY A 46 -2.08 -14.97 -4.09
N LEU A 47 -2.15 -13.68 -3.79
CA LEU A 47 -1.03 -12.96 -3.21
C LEU A 47 -0.60 -13.56 -1.88
N TYR A 48 0.71 -13.77 -1.73
CA TYR A 48 1.33 -14.16 -0.46
C TYR A 48 1.74 -12.92 0.34
N PRO A 49 1.95 -13.05 1.66
CA PRO A 49 2.45 -11.92 2.45
C PRO A 49 3.73 -11.32 1.86
N THR A 50 4.67 -12.16 1.40
CA THR A 50 5.93 -11.70 0.82
C THR A 50 5.75 -10.91 -0.48
N ASP A 51 4.61 -11.01 -1.13
CA ASP A 51 4.32 -10.25 -2.35
C ASP A 51 3.95 -8.79 -2.06
N VAL A 52 3.59 -8.47 -0.82
CA VAL A 52 3.03 -7.16 -0.49
C VAL A 52 3.78 -6.37 0.59
N TRP A 53 4.75 -6.97 1.28
CA TRP A 53 5.48 -6.26 2.34
C TRP A 53 6.10 -4.96 1.85
N ALA A 54 6.78 -5.00 0.71
CA ALA A 54 7.40 -3.81 0.15
C ALA A 54 6.37 -2.70 -0.15
N GLU A 55 5.20 -3.08 -0.64
CA GLU A 55 4.15 -2.13 -0.99
C GLU A 55 3.54 -1.47 0.25
N ILE A 56 3.24 -2.26 1.28
CA ILE A 56 2.72 -1.72 2.55
C ILE A 56 3.79 -0.86 3.22
N GLY A 57 5.06 -1.29 3.17
CA GLY A 57 6.17 -0.50 3.70
C GLY A 57 6.34 0.83 3.00
N LYS A 58 6.18 0.87 1.68
CA LYS A 58 6.21 2.12 0.91
C LYS A 58 5.08 3.05 1.31
N LEU A 59 3.89 2.53 1.51
CA LEU A 59 2.77 3.33 2.02
C LEU A 59 3.14 4.01 3.34
N CYS A 60 3.70 3.24 4.27
CA CYS A 60 4.13 3.78 5.55
C CYS A 60 5.23 4.84 5.40
N TYR A 61 6.25 4.55 4.62
CA TYR A 61 7.39 5.45 4.44
C TYR A 61 6.98 6.76 3.78
N TYR A 62 6.28 6.70 2.67
CA TYR A 62 5.96 7.91 1.90
C TYR A 62 4.89 8.78 2.56
N THR A 63 4.00 8.21 3.35
CA THR A 63 3.11 9.00 4.20
C THR A 63 3.88 9.63 5.37
N HIS A 64 4.91 8.93 5.88
CA HIS A 64 5.77 9.48 6.94
C HIS A 64 6.54 10.72 6.46
N VAL A 65 7.18 10.63 5.30
CA VAL A 65 7.92 11.77 4.74
C VAL A 65 7.01 12.80 4.06
N LYS A 66 5.71 12.60 4.12
CA LYS A 66 4.70 13.51 3.59
C LYS A 66 4.80 13.73 2.07
N ALA A 67 5.25 12.70 1.35
CA ALA A 67 5.23 12.72 -0.11
C ALA A 67 3.80 12.77 -0.63
N PHE A 68 2.87 12.16 0.09
CA PHE A 68 1.42 12.28 -0.14
C PHE A 68 0.69 12.05 1.19
N ALA A 69 -0.57 12.46 1.23
CA ALA A 69 -1.40 12.25 2.40
C ALA A 69 -1.76 10.77 2.56
N VAL A 70 -2.08 10.35 3.78
CA VAL A 70 -2.65 9.02 3.99
C VAL A 70 -3.89 8.91 3.09
N PRO A 71 -3.96 7.89 2.21
CA PRO A 71 -5.09 7.77 1.31
C PRO A 71 -6.38 7.50 2.09
N GLU A 72 -7.51 7.79 1.48
CA GLU A 72 -8.79 7.37 2.05
C GLU A 72 -8.96 5.87 1.95
N GLN A 73 -8.52 5.28 0.82
CA GLN A 73 -8.47 3.84 0.63
C GLN A 73 -7.15 3.42 0.00
N TYR A 74 -6.63 2.30 0.46
CA TYR A 74 -5.48 1.62 -0.13
C TYR A 74 -5.91 0.21 -0.52
N ARG A 75 -5.83 -0.13 -1.80
CA ARG A 75 -6.39 -1.36 -2.32
C ARG A 75 -5.36 -2.16 -3.11
N LEU A 76 -5.21 -3.42 -2.72
CA LEU A 76 -4.43 -4.41 -3.46
C LEU A 76 -5.35 -5.07 -4.49
N VAL A 77 -4.96 -5.02 -5.75
CA VAL A 77 -5.75 -5.57 -6.85
C VAL A 77 -4.91 -6.60 -7.58
N ALA A 78 -5.42 -7.81 -7.72
CA ALA A 78 -4.69 -8.90 -8.38
C ALA A 78 -5.67 -9.86 -9.06
N PRO A 79 -5.23 -10.54 -10.16
CA PRO A 79 -6.10 -11.47 -10.88
C PRO A 79 -6.66 -12.59 -10.00
N GLU A 80 -5.84 -13.10 -9.08
CA GLU A 80 -6.22 -14.19 -8.19
C GLU A 80 -6.47 -13.73 -6.75
N ASP A 81 -6.68 -12.40 -6.54
CA ASP A 81 -6.91 -11.83 -5.21
C ASP A 81 -5.80 -12.22 -4.23
N VAL A 82 -6.10 -12.28 -2.94
CA VAL A 82 -5.14 -12.70 -1.91
C VAL A 82 -5.27 -14.19 -1.64
N GLY A 83 -4.15 -14.82 -1.32
CA GLY A 83 -4.16 -16.20 -0.87
C GLY A 83 -4.65 -16.30 0.58
N ALA A 84 -4.78 -17.54 1.07
CA ALA A 84 -5.34 -17.80 2.39
C ALA A 84 -4.54 -17.17 3.52
N ASP A 85 -3.20 -17.24 3.43
CA ASP A 85 -2.34 -16.72 4.51
C ASP A 85 -2.41 -15.18 4.59
N LEU A 86 -2.33 -14.50 3.46
CA LEU A 86 -2.45 -13.04 3.45
C LEU A 86 -3.85 -12.61 3.84
N GLY A 87 -4.88 -13.28 3.32
CA GLY A 87 -6.26 -12.99 3.68
C GLY A 87 -6.49 -13.06 5.18
N ARG A 88 -5.91 -14.06 5.84
CA ARG A 88 -6.00 -14.22 7.29
C ARG A 88 -5.29 -13.10 8.03
N LEU A 89 -4.10 -12.69 7.55
CA LEU A 89 -3.36 -11.57 8.16
C LEU A 89 -4.11 -10.25 8.02
N LEU A 90 -4.74 -10.02 6.87
CA LEU A 90 -5.49 -8.76 6.65
C LEU A 90 -6.68 -8.62 7.60
N GLU A 91 -7.17 -9.74 8.16
CA GLU A 91 -8.21 -9.73 9.18
C GLU A 91 -7.66 -9.58 10.60
N LYS A 92 -6.33 -9.56 10.76
CA LYS A 92 -5.66 -9.44 12.05
C LYS A 92 -4.66 -8.29 12.02
N PRO A 93 -5.15 -7.05 12.14
CA PRO A 93 -4.32 -5.85 11.93
C PRO A 93 -3.08 -5.76 12.81
N ASP A 94 -3.16 -6.18 14.06
CA ASP A 94 -2.01 -6.14 14.96
C ASP A 94 -0.95 -7.16 14.57
N GLU A 95 -1.37 -8.35 14.14
CA GLU A 95 -0.46 -9.38 13.64
C GLU A 95 0.16 -8.95 12.31
N LEU A 96 -0.62 -8.36 11.42
CA LEU A 96 -0.14 -7.81 10.15
C LEU A 96 0.96 -6.79 10.40
N LYS A 97 0.74 -5.86 11.32
CA LYS A 97 1.72 -4.84 11.67
C LYS A 97 3.01 -5.46 12.22
N GLN A 98 2.89 -6.40 13.14
CA GLN A 98 4.06 -7.04 13.72
C GLN A 98 4.86 -7.79 12.66
N LYS A 99 4.18 -8.50 11.76
CA LYS A 99 4.86 -9.23 10.68
C LYS A 99 5.50 -8.30 9.67
N LEU A 100 4.90 -7.15 9.39
CA LEU A 100 5.53 -6.11 8.56
C LEU A 100 6.84 -5.62 9.22
N ILE A 101 6.80 -5.33 10.51
CA ILE A 101 7.98 -4.89 11.25
C ILE A 101 9.06 -5.96 11.21
N ASP A 102 8.68 -7.22 11.46
CA ASP A 102 9.62 -8.35 11.44
C ASP A 102 10.23 -8.56 10.05
N ALA A 103 9.48 -8.31 9.00
CA ALA A 103 9.91 -8.48 7.61
C ALA A 103 10.67 -7.28 7.06
N TRP A 104 10.76 -6.18 7.79
CA TRP A 104 11.25 -4.90 7.26
C TRP A 104 12.65 -4.99 6.70
N ASP A 105 13.59 -5.52 7.48
CA ASP A 105 15.00 -5.57 7.06
C ASP A 105 15.20 -6.38 5.78
N GLU A 106 14.53 -7.51 5.66
CA GLU A 106 14.71 -8.42 4.52
C GLU A 106 13.85 -8.04 3.31
N HIS A 107 12.62 -7.59 3.52
CA HIS A 107 11.64 -7.45 2.44
C HIS A 107 11.25 -6.01 2.12
N VAL A 108 11.63 -5.04 2.93
CA VAL A 108 11.17 -3.65 2.77
C VAL A 108 12.32 -2.67 2.64
N ALA A 109 13.31 -2.74 3.53
CA ALA A 109 14.35 -1.72 3.66
C ALA A 109 15.08 -1.39 2.35
N GLY A 110 15.40 -2.39 1.56
CA GLY A 110 16.09 -2.22 0.28
C GLY A 110 15.18 -2.00 -0.93
N LYS A 111 13.87 -1.95 -0.71
CA LYS A 111 12.87 -1.90 -1.79
C LYS A 111 12.18 -0.54 -1.93
N ILE A 112 12.36 0.36 -0.98
CA ILE A 112 11.66 1.64 -0.98
C ILE A 112 12.29 2.61 -1.97
N ILE A 113 13.58 2.85 -1.83
CA ILE A 113 14.34 3.73 -2.71
C ILE A 113 15.50 2.95 -3.30
N ARG A 114 15.64 3.04 -4.61
CA ARG A 114 16.70 2.33 -5.33
C ARG A 114 18.08 2.69 -4.74
N ARG A 115 18.89 1.68 -4.45
CA ARG A 115 20.26 1.81 -3.93
C ARG A 115 20.33 2.42 -2.53
N GLN A 116 19.25 2.41 -1.78
CA GLN A 116 19.24 2.88 -0.39
C GLN A 116 18.62 1.82 0.51
N GLN A 117 19.12 1.78 1.74
CA GLN A 117 18.55 0.95 2.80
C GLN A 117 17.81 1.87 3.76
N ILE A 118 16.50 1.74 3.80
CA ILE A 118 15.64 2.52 4.70
C ILE A 118 15.37 1.66 5.92
N LYS A 119 16.15 1.88 6.97
CA LYS A 119 16.00 1.13 8.21
C LYS A 119 14.76 1.58 8.98
N LEU A 120 14.11 0.63 9.64
CA LEU A 120 12.99 0.92 10.50
C LEU A 120 13.50 1.37 11.86
N GLU A 121 13.75 2.67 11.99
CA GLU A 121 14.30 3.26 13.20
C GLU A 121 13.80 4.70 13.40
N GLY A 122 13.95 5.21 14.62
CA GLY A 122 13.60 6.59 14.93
C GLY A 122 12.14 6.92 14.71
N ALA A 123 11.89 8.08 14.10
CA ALA A 123 10.54 8.57 13.86
C ALA A 123 9.73 7.67 12.92
N LEU A 124 10.39 6.91 12.03
CA LEU A 124 9.70 5.99 11.13
C LEU A 124 9.06 4.84 11.91
N VAL A 125 9.74 4.28 12.90
CA VAL A 125 9.15 3.25 13.78
C VAL A 125 7.91 3.80 14.46
N THR A 126 8.00 5.00 15.01
CA THR A 126 6.85 5.64 15.66
C THR A 126 5.69 5.80 14.70
N HIS A 127 5.98 6.22 13.46
CA HIS A 127 4.95 6.39 12.43
C HIS A 127 4.29 5.06 12.08
N VAL A 128 5.07 3.99 11.87
CA VAL A 128 4.54 2.66 11.54
C VAL A 128 3.68 2.13 12.70
N GLN A 129 4.14 2.30 13.94
CA GLN A 129 3.37 1.90 15.11
C GLN A 129 2.04 2.67 15.22
N ALA A 130 2.02 3.92 14.78
CA ALA A 130 0.83 4.75 14.82
C ALA A 130 -0.15 4.45 13.66
N CYS A 131 0.30 3.79 12.59
CA CYS A 131 -0.58 3.40 11.49
C CYS A 131 -1.62 2.39 11.99
N ASP A 132 -2.89 2.67 11.74
CA ASP A 132 -3.99 1.76 12.12
C ASP A 132 -4.37 0.91 10.91
N PHE A 133 -3.90 -0.34 10.88
CA PHE A 133 -4.21 -1.27 9.80
C PHE A 133 -5.61 -1.89 9.92
N SER A 134 -6.41 -1.46 10.89
CA SER A 134 -7.77 -1.97 11.07
C SER A 134 -8.83 -1.14 10.34
N ARG A 135 -8.46 0.07 9.90
CA ARG A 135 -9.43 1.00 9.29
C ARG A 135 -8.76 2.09 8.48
N GLY A 136 -9.58 2.76 7.67
CA GLY A 136 -9.15 3.92 6.90
C GLY A 136 -8.11 3.57 5.84
N GLY A 137 -7.30 4.54 5.48
CA GLY A 137 -6.34 4.42 4.40
C GLY A 137 -5.13 3.56 4.70
N CYS A 138 -4.90 3.18 5.96
CA CYS A 138 -3.84 2.24 6.31
C CYS A 138 -4.32 0.79 6.32
N LYS A 139 -5.63 0.54 6.29
CA LYS A 139 -6.17 -0.81 6.17
C LYS A 139 -6.06 -1.27 4.72
N PRO A 140 -5.23 -2.28 4.41
CA PRO A 140 -5.18 -2.78 3.05
C PRO A 140 -6.49 -3.49 2.70
N LEU A 141 -7.19 -2.96 1.70
CA LEU A 141 -8.31 -3.62 1.08
C LEU A 141 -7.79 -4.47 -0.07
N HIS A 142 -8.56 -5.44 -0.50
CA HIS A 142 -8.14 -6.30 -1.60
C HIS A 142 -9.32 -6.69 -2.46
N GLU A 143 -9.05 -6.92 -3.74
CA GLU A 143 -10.08 -7.38 -4.65
C GLU A 143 -9.45 -8.15 -5.81
N ARG A 144 -10.26 -8.99 -6.42
CA ARG A 144 -9.90 -9.69 -7.63
C ARG A 144 -9.97 -8.71 -8.80
N LEU A 145 -8.92 -8.69 -9.61
CA LEU A 145 -8.93 -7.92 -10.84
C LEU A 145 -9.89 -8.58 -11.83
N GLU A 146 -10.96 -7.89 -12.16
CA GLU A 146 -11.90 -8.35 -13.18
C GLU A 146 -11.37 -7.99 -14.55
N ASP A 147 -11.51 -8.95 -15.48
CA ASP A 147 -11.13 -8.75 -16.86
C ASP A 147 -12.30 -8.11 -17.59
N HIS A 148 -12.29 -6.81 -17.68
CA HIS A 148 -13.28 -6.04 -18.43
C HIS A 148 -12.87 -6.00 -19.89
N ARG A 149 -13.45 -6.86 -20.65
CA ARG A 149 -13.26 -6.87 -22.10
C ARG A 149 -14.42 -6.25 -22.84
#